data_5323f802515e3e623e4606cd4ca53b93
#
_entry.id   5323f802515e3e623e4606cd4ca53b93
#
_cell.length_a   1.000
_cell.length_b   1.000
_cell.length_c   1.000
_cell.angle_alpha   90.00
_cell.angle_beta   90.00
_cell.angle_gamma   90.00
#
_symmetry.space_group_name_H-M   'P 1'
#
loop_
_entity.id
_entity.type
_entity.pdbx_description
1 polymer ?
#
loop_
_entity_poly.entity_id
_entity_poly.type
_entity_poly.pdbx_seq_one_letter_code
_entity_poly.pdbx_strand_id
1 'polypeptide(L)'
;MTSTSDADPFVEGDDFGDREFRRGVWRQTLTNVALVTVSAGGRQNVMACEWAMMVSHAPLCFTIAVHQRNATHDMLLEAGEFGLNFCSDEQAHLSHVSGSNSLHDVDKWQLADFPTYPATRIEAPMIEGSVLNVECRTVGTHRLGHTLFIAEAVWARYDPTKSPLVFHGGKYFHVGEQVPKPQVL
;
A
#
# COMPACT_ATOMS: atom_id res chain seq x y z
N MET A 1 -5.70 -51.14 4.36
CA MET A 1 -5.94 -49.98 5.22
C MET A 1 -4.66 -49.13 5.21
N THR A 2 -4.58 -48.19 4.32
CA THR A 2 -3.43 -47.26 4.23
C THR A 2 -3.71 -46.10 5.17
N SER A 3 -2.98 -46.04 6.27
CA SER A 3 -2.93 -44.89 7.17
C SER A 3 -2.40 -43.69 6.36
N THR A 4 -3.26 -42.77 6.03
CA THR A 4 -2.83 -41.43 5.66
C THR A 4 -2.28 -40.81 6.91
N SER A 5 -0.96 -40.62 6.97
CA SER A 5 -0.34 -39.81 8.02
C SER A 5 -0.92 -38.39 7.82
N ASP A 6 -1.72 -37.96 8.78
CA ASP A 6 -2.09 -36.54 8.89
C ASP A 6 -0.79 -35.76 9.16
N ALA A 7 -0.16 -35.28 8.08
CA ALA A 7 0.94 -34.37 8.20
C ALA A 7 0.41 -33.09 8.85
N ASP A 8 1.07 -32.63 9.88
CA ASP A 8 0.75 -31.36 10.54
C ASP A 8 0.71 -30.25 9.46
N PRO A 9 -0.41 -29.53 9.27
CA PRO A 9 -0.53 -28.51 8.25
C PRO A 9 0.25 -27.22 8.59
N PHE A 10 0.78 -27.10 9.81
CA PHE A 10 1.50 -25.92 10.24
C PHE A 10 2.94 -25.90 9.75
N VAL A 11 3.41 -24.72 9.39
CA VAL A 11 4.83 -24.42 9.14
C VAL A 11 5.31 -23.56 10.30
N GLU A 12 6.23 -24.11 11.09
CA GLU A 12 6.75 -23.46 12.29
C GLU A 12 8.24 -23.14 12.15
N GLY A 13 8.69 -22.10 12.85
CA GLY A 13 10.11 -21.77 12.90
C GLY A 13 10.40 -20.39 13.48
N ASP A 14 11.66 -20.19 13.85
CA ASP A 14 12.21 -18.95 14.38
C ASP A 14 13.42 -18.45 13.56
N ASP A 15 13.78 -19.15 12.49
CA ASP A 15 14.81 -18.70 11.56
C ASP A 15 14.29 -17.63 10.60
N PHE A 16 14.13 -16.43 11.12
CA PHE A 16 13.77 -15.26 10.30
C PHE A 16 14.92 -14.80 9.38
N GLY A 17 16.08 -15.46 9.38
CA GLY A 17 17.12 -15.36 8.35
C GLY A 17 16.73 -16.07 7.06
N ASP A 18 15.97 -17.15 7.14
CA ASP A 18 15.49 -17.87 5.97
C ASP A 18 14.47 -17.04 5.16
N ARG A 19 14.78 -16.88 3.87
CA ARG A 19 13.96 -16.10 2.95
C ARG A 19 12.60 -16.74 2.67
N GLU A 20 12.56 -18.07 2.50
CA GLU A 20 11.31 -18.76 2.14
C GLU A 20 10.37 -18.79 3.33
N PHE A 21 10.88 -18.97 4.56
CA PHE A 21 10.08 -18.86 5.76
C PHE A 21 9.44 -17.47 5.91
N ARG A 22 10.25 -16.39 5.77
CA ARG A 22 9.70 -15.01 5.78
C ARG A 22 8.66 -14.76 4.68
N ARG A 23 8.86 -15.30 3.47
CA ARG A 23 7.87 -15.19 2.39
C ARG A 23 6.60 -15.97 2.72
N GLY A 24 6.74 -17.13 3.37
CA GLY A 24 5.61 -17.90 3.88
C GLY A 24 4.77 -17.09 4.86
N VAL A 25 5.40 -16.47 5.87
CA VAL A 25 4.76 -15.59 6.84
C VAL A 25 4.06 -14.42 6.14
N TRP A 26 4.76 -13.70 5.24
CA TRP A 26 4.19 -12.59 4.49
C TRP A 26 2.97 -13.01 3.65
N ARG A 27 3.00 -14.17 3.02
CA ARG A 27 1.88 -14.68 2.20
C ARG A 27 0.61 -14.94 3.00
N GLN A 28 0.69 -15.07 4.33
CA GLN A 28 -0.49 -15.25 5.19
C GLN A 28 -1.12 -13.92 5.59
N THR A 29 -0.45 -12.79 5.34
CA THR A 29 -1.02 -11.47 5.61
C THR A 29 -1.91 -11.01 4.47
N LEU A 30 -3.02 -10.38 4.84
CA LEU A 30 -3.93 -9.70 3.90
C LEU A 30 -3.73 -8.20 4.06
N THR A 31 -3.55 -7.51 2.93
CA THR A 31 -3.36 -6.05 2.93
C THR A 31 -4.28 -5.38 1.90
N ASN A 32 -4.49 -4.09 2.07
CA ASN A 32 -4.99 -3.22 1.01
C ASN A 32 -3.85 -2.89 0.04
N VAL A 33 -4.17 -2.20 -1.04
CA VAL A 33 -3.18 -1.63 -1.95
C VAL A 33 -3.40 -0.13 -2.05
N ALA A 34 -2.34 0.64 -1.89
CA ALA A 34 -2.36 2.07 -2.14
C ALA A 34 -1.33 2.45 -3.21
N LEU A 35 -1.67 3.45 -4.02
CA LEU A 35 -0.72 4.15 -4.88
C LEU A 35 -0.23 5.38 -4.14
N VAL A 36 1.05 5.38 -3.78
CA VAL A 36 1.72 6.52 -3.14
C VAL A 36 2.25 7.41 -4.25
N THR A 37 1.79 8.65 -4.31
CA THR A 37 2.28 9.67 -5.23
C THR A 37 3.14 10.69 -4.48
N VAL A 38 4.21 11.12 -5.08
CA VAL A 38 5.13 12.12 -4.51
C VAL A 38 5.68 13.04 -5.59
N SER A 39 5.87 14.30 -5.23
CA SER A 39 6.52 15.32 -6.07
C SER A 39 7.71 15.88 -5.30
N ALA A 40 8.92 15.80 -5.87
CA ALA A 40 10.16 16.31 -5.27
C ALA A 40 11.17 16.67 -6.37
N GLY A 41 11.88 17.77 -6.22
CA GLY A 41 12.93 18.19 -7.15
C GLY A 41 12.44 18.34 -8.60
N GLY A 42 11.20 18.76 -8.81
CA GLY A 42 10.60 18.88 -10.15
C GLY A 42 10.27 17.56 -10.82
N ARG A 43 10.33 16.43 -10.11
CA ARG A 43 9.97 15.09 -10.59
C ARG A 43 8.80 14.54 -9.80
N GLN A 44 8.02 13.70 -10.45
CA GLN A 44 6.90 12.99 -9.83
C GLN A 44 7.13 11.49 -9.91
N ASN A 45 6.63 10.76 -8.91
CA ASN A 45 6.63 9.31 -8.92
C ASN A 45 5.33 8.75 -8.36
N VAL A 46 5.03 7.52 -8.78
CA VAL A 46 3.95 6.70 -8.23
C VAL A 46 4.51 5.34 -7.84
N MET A 47 4.11 4.82 -6.66
CA MET A 47 4.56 3.53 -6.14
C MET A 47 3.40 2.75 -5.54
N ALA A 48 3.24 1.49 -5.92
CA ALA A 48 2.33 0.61 -5.19
C ALA A 48 2.89 0.28 -3.81
N CYS A 49 2.05 0.42 -2.80
CA CYS A 49 2.38 0.16 -1.41
C CYS A 49 1.29 -0.72 -0.79
N GLU A 50 1.65 -1.93 -0.39
CA GLU A 50 0.77 -2.84 0.33
C GLU A 50 0.77 -2.57 1.86
N TRP A 51 1.82 -1.96 2.36
CA TRP A 51 1.95 -1.62 3.78
C TRP A 51 1.57 -0.17 4.03
N ALA A 52 0.29 0.11 3.82
CA ALA A 52 -0.34 1.40 4.03
C ALA A 52 -1.58 1.22 4.90
N MET A 53 -1.68 1.97 6.01
CA MET A 53 -2.80 1.84 6.92
C MET A 53 -3.08 3.12 7.72
N MET A 54 -4.32 3.26 8.15
CA MET A 54 -4.70 4.28 9.14
C MET A 54 -4.22 3.83 10.52
N VAL A 55 -3.59 4.74 11.28
CA VAL A 55 -3.00 4.45 12.59
C VAL A 55 -3.52 5.34 13.72
N SER A 56 -4.27 6.39 13.40
CA SER A 56 -4.90 7.28 14.40
C SER A 56 -6.16 7.91 13.81
N HIS A 57 -7.15 8.17 14.67
CA HIS A 57 -8.39 8.88 14.32
C HIS A 57 -8.34 10.38 14.63
N ALA A 58 -7.64 10.78 15.69
CA ALA A 58 -7.56 12.17 16.13
C ALA A 58 -6.17 12.47 16.74
N PRO A 59 -5.25 13.11 16.01
CA PRO A 59 -5.39 13.49 14.59
C PRO A 59 -5.53 12.28 13.67
N LEU A 60 -6.14 12.48 12.50
CA LEU A 60 -6.25 11.42 11.50
C LEU A 60 -4.88 11.17 10.87
N CYS A 61 -4.29 10.02 11.17
CA CYS A 61 -2.96 9.68 10.68
C CYS A 61 -2.93 8.36 9.93
N PHE A 62 -2.05 8.31 8.94
CA PHE A 62 -1.72 7.13 8.16
C PHE A 62 -0.23 6.82 8.27
N THR A 63 0.12 5.56 8.04
CA THR A 63 1.51 5.14 7.88
C THR A 63 1.69 4.37 6.58
N ILE A 64 2.86 4.53 5.98
CA ILE A 64 3.35 3.70 4.88
C ILE A 64 4.74 3.19 5.22
N ALA A 65 5.06 1.96 4.77
CA ALA A 65 6.39 1.40 4.94
C ALA A 65 7.10 1.30 3.58
N VAL A 66 8.19 2.02 3.41
CA VAL A 66 8.92 2.14 2.15
C VAL A 66 10.35 1.65 2.32
N HIS A 67 10.76 0.73 1.45
CA HIS A 67 12.13 0.22 1.47
C HIS A 67 13.11 1.31 1.01
N GLN A 68 14.25 1.43 1.70
CA GLN A 68 15.23 2.49 1.48
C GLN A 68 15.89 2.48 0.08
N ARG A 69 15.80 1.36 -0.65
CA ARG A 69 16.28 1.26 -2.04
C ARG A 69 15.26 1.73 -3.08
N ASN A 70 14.02 2.00 -2.68
CA ASN A 70 13.01 2.49 -3.61
C ASN A 70 13.26 3.96 -3.91
N ALA A 71 13.20 4.36 -5.18
CA ALA A 71 13.35 5.76 -5.58
C ALA A 71 12.37 6.70 -4.85
N THR A 72 11.18 6.20 -4.53
CA THR A 72 10.16 6.93 -3.77
C THR A 72 10.64 7.31 -2.36
N HIS A 73 11.52 6.51 -1.73
CA HIS A 73 11.96 6.73 -0.35
C HIS A 73 12.62 8.12 -0.17
N ASP A 74 13.61 8.44 -1.00
CA ASP A 74 14.34 9.70 -0.89
C ASP A 74 13.46 10.89 -1.30
N MET A 75 12.57 10.69 -2.29
CA MET A 75 11.58 11.69 -2.66
C MET A 75 10.62 12.02 -1.52
N LEU A 76 10.18 11.02 -0.74
CA LEU A 76 9.32 11.23 0.44
C LEU A 76 10.02 11.98 1.55
N LEU A 77 11.33 11.72 1.76
CA LEU A 77 12.14 12.47 2.73
C LEU A 77 12.33 13.94 2.31
N GLU A 78 12.53 14.18 1.01
CA GLU A 78 12.69 15.52 0.45
C GLU A 78 11.37 16.30 0.47
N ALA A 79 10.26 15.70 0.02
CA ALA A 79 8.98 16.37 -0.09
C ALA A 79 8.32 16.64 1.28
N GLY A 80 8.46 15.72 2.23
CA GLY A 80 7.76 15.78 3.51
C GLY A 80 6.24 15.61 3.41
N GLU A 81 5.74 15.31 2.20
CA GLU A 81 4.30 15.13 1.92
C GLU A 81 4.10 14.12 0.78
N PHE A 82 2.93 13.53 0.69
CA PHE A 82 2.59 12.57 -0.36
C PHE A 82 1.08 12.39 -0.51
N GLY A 83 0.65 11.95 -1.70
CA GLY A 83 -0.69 11.45 -1.94
C GLY A 83 -0.78 9.96 -1.61
N LEU A 84 -1.79 9.56 -0.84
CA LEU A 84 -2.09 8.19 -0.51
C LEU A 84 -3.44 7.81 -1.13
N ASN A 85 -3.40 6.98 -2.17
CA ASN A 85 -4.56 6.66 -3.00
C ASN A 85 -4.85 5.16 -2.86
N PHE A 86 -5.83 4.79 -2.01
CA PHE A 86 -6.24 3.40 -1.82
C PHE A 86 -7.01 2.92 -3.05
N CYS A 87 -6.47 1.90 -3.70
CA CYS A 87 -7.00 1.40 -4.97
C CYS A 87 -8.41 0.85 -4.83
N SER A 88 -9.24 1.14 -5.83
CA SER A 88 -10.40 0.32 -6.12
C SER A 88 -9.99 -0.98 -6.82
N ASP A 89 -10.87 -1.98 -6.82
CA ASP A 89 -10.66 -3.26 -7.50
C ASP A 89 -10.51 -3.12 -9.03
N GLU A 90 -10.95 -2.01 -9.61
CA GLU A 90 -10.73 -1.65 -11.01
C GLU A 90 -9.28 -1.24 -11.32
N GLN A 91 -8.47 -0.92 -10.30
CA GLN A 91 -7.13 -0.35 -10.43
C GLN A 91 -5.98 -1.37 -10.28
N ALA A 92 -6.27 -2.67 -10.31
CA ALA A 92 -5.25 -3.71 -10.17
C ALA A 92 -4.09 -3.56 -11.18
N HIS A 93 -4.38 -3.12 -12.42
CA HIS A 93 -3.38 -2.91 -13.46
C HIS A 93 -2.44 -1.74 -13.12
N LEU A 94 -2.94 -0.63 -12.56
CA LEU A 94 -2.12 0.51 -12.13
C LEU A 94 -1.19 0.13 -10.98
N SER A 95 -1.73 -0.63 -10.02
CA SER A 95 -0.93 -1.20 -8.94
C SER A 95 0.18 -2.11 -9.46
N HIS A 96 -0.14 -3.00 -10.41
CA HIS A 96 0.85 -3.90 -11.00
C HIS A 96 1.97 -3.14 -11.72
N VAL A 97 1.64 -2.17 -12.57
CA VAL A 97 2.62 -1.36 -13.29
C VAL A 97 3.51 -0.57 -12.33
N SER A 98 2.91 0.10 -11.33
CA SER A 98 3.68 0.92 -10.38
C SER A 98 4.52 0.12 -9.41
N GLY A 99 4.12 -1.12 -9.08
CA GLY A 99 4.85 -2.03 -8.19
C GLY A 99 5.94 -2.84 -8.87
N SER A 100 5.79 -3.15 -10.16
CA SER A 100 6.75 -3.97 -10.93
C SER A 100 7.89 -3.17 -11.54
N ASN A 101 7.82 -1.85 -11.53
CA ASN A 101 8.79 -0.96 -12.16
C ASN A 101 9.38 0.03 -11.14
N SER A 102 10.63 0.48 -11.39
CA SER A 102 11.30 1.49 -10.58
C SER A 102 11.50 2.78 -11.37
N LEU A 103 11.35 3.94 -10.71
CA LEU A 103 11.71 5.25 -11.29
C LEU A 103 13.21 5.34 -11.62
N HIS A 104 14.06 4.49 -11.02
CA HIS A 104 15.48 4.40 -11.40
C HIS A 104 15.67 3.89 -12.83
N ASP A 105 14.73 3.11 -13.34
CA ASP A 105 14.82 2.44 -14.65
C ASP A 105 13.91 3.08 -15.69
N VAL A 106 12.69 3.48 -15.30
CA VAL A 106 11.66 3.97 -16.22
C VAL A 106 10.76 5.01 -15.58
N ASP A 107 10.25 5.93 -16.39
CA ASP A 107 9.15 6.81 -16.00
C ASP A 107 7.83 6.04 -16.05
N LYS A 108 7.29 5.71 -14.88
CA LYS A 108 6.08 4.90 -14.75
C LYS A 108 4.83 5.55 -15.32
N TRP A 109 4.79 6.88 -15.36
CA TRP A 109 3.69 7.64 -15.94
C TRP A 109 3.53 7.38 -17.45
N GLN A 110 4.59 6.91 -18.10
CA GLN A 110 4.57 6.55 -19.52
C GLN A 110 4.20 5.08 -19.78
N LEU A 111 4.18 4.24 -18.73
CA LEU A 111 3.90 2.80 -18.86
C LEU A 111 2.40 2.47 -18.78
N ALA A 112 1.63 3.34 -18.19
CA ALA A 112 0.19 3.20 -18.10
C ALA A 112 -0.46 4.60 -18.02
N ASP A 113 -1.72 4.66 -18.43
CA ASP A 113 -2.54 5.86 -18.23
C ASP A 113 -3.01 5.90 -16.77
N PHE A 114 -2.34 6.73 -15.97
CA PHE A 114 -2.74 7.02 -14.61
C PHE A 114 -3.66 8.25 -14.63
N PRO A 115 -4.96 8.07 -14.50
CA PRO A 115 -5.88 9.20 -14.45
C PRO A 115 -5.63 10.00 -13.17
N THR A 116 -5.22 11.26 -13.30
CA THR A 116 -4.83 12.10 -12.17
C THR A 116 -5.64 13.39 -12.10
N TYR A 117 -5.69 13.95 -10.89
CA TYR A 117 -6.19 15.30 -10.64
C TYR A 117 -5.24 16.04 -9.68
N PRO A 118 -5.24 17.39 -9.72
CA PRO A 118 -4.41 18.21 -8.83
C PRO A 118 -4.87 18.02 -7.37
N ALA A 119 -3.90 17.87 -6.46
CA ALA A 119 -4.17 17.90 -5.03
C ALA A 119 -4.61 19.30 -4.57
N THR A 120 -5.20 19.37 -3.38
CA THR A 120 -5.70 20.61 -2.76
C THR A 120 -4.67 21.24 -1.82
N ARG A 121 -3.87 20.42 -1.14
CA ARG A 121 -3.00 20.82 -0.03
C ARG A 121 -1.54 20.39 -0.17
N ILE A 122 -1.22 19.55 -1.14
CA ILE A 122 0.12 19.03 -1.41
C ILE A 122 0.48 19.21 -2.89
N GLU A 123 1.74 19.02 -3.26
CA GLU A 123 2.18 19.17 -4.66
C GLU A 123 2.02 17.89 -5.50
N ALA A 124 1.99 16.72 -4.85
CA ALA A 124 1.86 15.45 -5.55
C ALA A 124 0.47 15.31 -6.20
N PRO A 125 0.36 14.80 -7.44
CA PRO A 125 -0.94 14.53 -8.06
C PRO A 125 -1.67 13.42 -7.31
N MET A 126 -3.00 13.46 -7.33
CA MET A 126 -3.86 12.41 -6.79
C MET A 126 -4.36 11.51 -7.92
N ILE A 127 -4.66 10.24 -7.62
CA ILE A 127 -5.12 9.25 -8.61
C ILE A 127 -6.65 9.18 -8.60
N GLU A 128 -7.27 9.39 -9.77
CA GLU A 128 -8.71 9.19 -9.94
C GLU A 128 -9.10 7.72 -9.82
N GLY A 129 -10.35 7.46 -9.42
CA GLY A 129 -10.92 6.11 -9.38
C GLY A 129 -10.56 5.29 -8.14
N SER A 130 -9.79 5.85 -7.21
CA SER A 130 -9.49 5.22 -5.92
C SER A 130 -10.70 5.22 -4.99
N VAL A 131 -10.80 4.24 -4.07
CA VAL A 131 -11.87 4.24 -3.04
C VAL A 131 -11.68 5.34 -2.01
N LEU A 132 -10.41 5.68 -1.71
CA LEU A 132 -10.04 6.72 -0.76
C LEU A 132 -8.76 7.41 -1.25
N ASN A 133 -8.79 8.72 -1.32
CA ASN A 133 -7.63 9.57 -1.57
C ASN A 133 -7.35 10.42 -0.33
N VAL A 134 -6.11 10.43 0.14
CA VAL A 134 -5.67 11.21 1.31
C VAL A 134 -4.42 12.00 0.95
N GLU A 135 -4.46 13.28 1.17
CA GLU A 135 -3.29 14.14 1.11
C GLU A 135 -2.62 14.15 2.47
N CYS A 136 -1.37 13.76 2.52
CA CYS A 136 -0.64 13.45 3.74
C CYS A 136 0.57 14.38 3.93
N ARG A 137 0.78 14.89 5.14
CA ARG A 137 2.05 15.52 5.57
C ARG A 137 2.74 14.65 6.59
N THR A 138 4.01 14.35 6.33
CA THR A 138 4.84 13.53 7.21
C THR A 138 5.08 14.27 8.54
N VAL A 139 4.70 13.62 9.63
CA VAL A 139 4.91 14.13 10.99
C VAL A 139 6.02 13.37 11.73
N GLY A 140 6.46 12.24 11.21
CA GLY A 140 7.56 11.47 11.75
C GLY A 140 7.97 10.30 10.87
N THR A 141 9.17 9.79 11.09
CA THR A 141 9.69 8.60 10.45
C THR A 141 10.31 7.66 11.46
N HIS A 142 10.19 6.36 11.23
CA HIS A 142 10.88 5.35 12.04
C HIS A 142 11.58 4.33 11.12
N ARG A 143 12.89 4.17 11.29
CA ARG A 143 13.71 3.32 10.43
C ARG A 143 13.82 1.91 11.00
N LEU A 144 13.41 0.93 10.19
CA LEU A 144 13.62 -0.50 10.38
C LEU A 144 14.30 -1.08 9.12
N GLY A 145 13.96 -2.28 8.69
CA GLY A 145 14.28 -2.78 7.35
C GLY A 145 13.63 -1.95 6.23
N HIS A 146 12.45 -1.39 6.53
CA HIS A 146 11.79 -0.32 5.79
C HIS A 146 11.74 0.94 6.67
N THR A 147 11.56 2.10 6.07
CA THR A 147 11.23 3.32 6.80
C THR A 147 9.71 3.44 6.87
N LEU A 148 9.19 3.54 8.09
CA LEU A 148 7.81 3.93 8.33
C LEU A 148 7.71 5.45 8.23
N PHE A 149 6.87 5.94 7.34
CA PHE A 149 6.48 7.34 7.26
C PHE A 149 5.13 7.47 7.95
N ILE A 150 5.08 8.22 9.03
CA ILE A 150 3.85 8.54 9.76
C ILE A 150 3.42 9.92 9.32
N ALA A 151 2.20 10.06 8.82
CA ALA A 151 1.72 11.30 8.24
C ALA A 151 0.30 11.63 8.69
N GLU A 152 0.06 12.91 8.93
CA GLU A 152 -1.25 13.46 9.21
C GLU A 152 -2.00 13.72 7.91
N ALA A 153 -3.28 13.35 7.86
CA ALA A 153 -4.16 13.68 6.75
C ALA A 153 -4.51 15.17 6.79
N VAL A 154 -4.18 15.90 5.73
CA VAL A 154 -4.50 17.34 5.60
C VAL A 154 -5.69 17.59 4.69
N TRP A 155 -6.07 16.59 3.90
CA TRP A 155 -7.27 16.57 3.08
C TRP A 155 -7.61 15.12 2.68
N ALA A 156 -8.89 14.81 2.49
CA ALA A 156 -9.29 13.49 2.03
C ALA A 156 -10.61 13.55 1.24
N ARG A 157 -10.75 12.62 0.28
CA ARG A 157 -12.02 12.29 -0.36
C ARG A 157 -12.16 10.77 -0.50
N TYR A 158 -13.39 10.26 -0.51
CA TYR A 158 -13.65 8.85 -0.73
C TYR A 158 -14.90 8.64 -1.59
N ASP A 159 -14.93 7.52 -2.28
CA ASP A 159 -16.08 7.09 -3.08
C ASP A 159 -16.71 5.84 -2.44
N PRO A 160 -17.86 5.96 -1.77
CA PRO A 160 -18.50 4.84 -1.10
C PRO A 160 -19.12 3.81 -2.06
N THR A 161 -19.14 4.08 -3.35
CA THR A 161 -19.69 3.18 -4.37
C THR A 161 -18.66 2.18 -4.91
N LYS A 162 -17.37 2.42 -4.64
CA LYS A 162 -16.27 1.56 -5.11
C LYS A 162 -15.88 0.50 -4.08
N SER A 163 -15.46 -0.65 -4.58
CA SER A 163 -14.89 -1.74 -3.77
C SER A 163 -13.38 -1.64 -3.68
N PRO A 164 -12.77 -1.87 -2.49
CA PRO A 164 -11.33 -1.81 -2.35
C PRO A 164 -10.63 -3.01 -2.99
N LEU A 165 -9.43 -2.76 -3.55
CA LEU A 165 -8.53 -3.82 -4.01
C LEU A 165 -7.85 -4.47 -2.82
N VAL A 166 -7.88 -5.80 -2.76
CA VAL A 166 -7.24 -6.60 -1.71
C VAL A 166 -6.03 -7.33 -2.29
N PHE A 167 -4.96 -7.41 -1.51
CA PHE A 167 -3.74 -8.12 -1.87
C PHE A 167 -3.41 -9.20 -0.84
N HIS A 168 -3.23 -10.44 -1.32
CA HIS A 168 -2.91 -11.59 -0.48
C HIS A 168 -2.06 -12.60 -1.26
N GLY A 169 -0.99 -13.08 -0.64
CA GLY A 169 -0.15 -14.11 -1.23
C GLY A 169 0.48 -13.75 -2.58
N GLY A 170 0.64 -12.45 -2.87
CA GLY A 170 1.18 -11.96 -4.14
C GLY A 170 0.14 -11.84 -5.26
N LYS A 171 -1.15 -11.86 -4.94
CA LYS A 171 -2.26 -11.79 -5.89
C LYS A 171 -3.29 -10.75 -5.46
N TYR A 172 -4.05 -10.24 -6.45
CA TYR A 172 -5.15 -9.32 -6.22
C TYR A 172 -6.47 -10.07 -6.08
N PHE A 173 -7.34 -9.55 -5.20
CA PHE A 173 -8.66 -10.11 -4.93
C PHE A 173 -9.70 -9.00 -4.77
N HIS A 174 -10.94 -9.35 -5.02
CA HIS A 174 -12.12 -8.56 -4.62
C HIS A 174 -12.45 -8.85 -3.14
N VAL A 175 -13.11 -7.90 -2.49
CA VAL A 175 -13.74 -8.18 -1.19
C VAL A 175 -14.91 -9.13 -1.43
N GLY A 176 -14.95 -10.24 -0.69
CA GLY A 176 -15.98 -11.27 -0.80
C GLY A 176 -17.22 -10.97 0.04
N GLU A 177 -17.99 -12.03 0.31
CA GLU A 177 -19.20 -11.93 1.11
C GLU A 177 -18.94 -11.53 2.56
N GLN A 178 -19.85 -10.76 3.13
CA GLN A 178 -19.78 -10.37 4.53
C GLN A 178 -19.95 -11.58 5.44
N VAL A 179 -19.04 -11.79 6.37
CA VAL A 179 -19.23 -12.74 7.47
C VAL A 179 -20.20 -12.13 8.48
N PRO A 180 -21.33 -12.80 8.80
CA PRO A 180 -22.28 -12.30 9.78
C PRO A 180 -21.61 -12.09 11.14
N LYS A 181 -21.92 -10.98 11.82
CA LYS A 181 -21.48 -10.82 13.21
C LYS A 181 -22.17 -11.86 14.09
N PRO A 182 -21.42 -12.60 14.94
CA PRO A 182 -22.04 -13.47 15.92
C PRO A 182 -22.98 -12.66 16.83
N GLN A 183 -24.14 -13.20 17.12
CA GLN A 183 -24.98 -12.63 18.17
C GLN A 183 -24.25 -12.87 19.50
N VAL A 184 -23.86 -11.81 20.18
CA VAL A 184 -23.34 -11.91 21.55
C VAL A 184 -24.54 -12.15 22.45
N LEU A 185 -24.55 -13.31 23.12
CA LEU A 185 -25.55 -13.68 24.11
C LEU A 185 -25.31 -12.88 25.41
#